data_1a501c4a46638428debc044b1a0a43cf
#
_entry.id   1a501c4a46638428debc044b1a0a43cf
#
_cell.length_a   1.000
_cell.length_b   1.000
_cell.length_c   1.000
_cell.angle_alpha   90.00
_cell.angle_beta   90.00
_cell.angle_gamma   90.00
#
_symmetry.space_group_name_H-M   'P 1'
#
loop_
_entity.id
_entity.type
_entity.pdbx_description
1 polymer ?
#
loop_
_entity_poly.entity_id
_entity_poly.type
_entity_poly.pdbx_seq_one_letter_code
_entity_poly.pdbx_strand_id
1 'polypeptide(L)'
;MKKALYLILAVLPLTVTPLQAQDINQAKTLVEQAQNALFSNPKQASYYAAQAAALFPEDQPNEICTQAMILHSQAEQLLGNFDLSIKNLYDAQRYINPANKRQTAQLYSLMGRVYSKLGDYNKGIELNDKATSIFKSLGDSASVAGCYNERGVMHYLLDEFVVAEKFLQRALTINRAQRNLKEIATNLNNLCLYQGDTEKKLSLIQEAIAINKNLDAQWSLGENYNNMGKQYYFGEQYSKALEALQKAYEYAHNIGAKELICDYYEY
;
A
#
# COMPACT_ATOMS: atom_id res chain seq x y z
N MET A 1 27.47 49.06 -49.51
CA MET A 1 27.37 49.13 -48.04
C MET A 1 26.09 48.39 -47.62
N LYS A 2 26.19 47.13 -47.23
CA LYS A 2 25.05 46.30 -46.76
C LYS A 2 25.02 46.40 -45.23
N LYS A 3 23.98 46.99 -44.64
CA LYS A 3 23.73 47.00 -43.20
C LYS A 3 23.10 45.69 -42.82
N ALA A 4 23.83 44.87 -42.03
CA ALA A 4 23.28 43.66 -41.43
C ALA A 4 22.44 44.08 -40.22
N LEU A 5 21.16 43.74 -40.23
CA LEU A 5 20.23 43.96 -39.16
C LEU A 5 20.36 42.74 -38.24
N TYR A 6 21.01 42.89 -37.07
CA TYR A 6 21.02 41.85 -36.02
C TYR A 6 19.69 41.92 -35.27
N LEU A 7 18.88 40.87 -35.49
CA LEU A 7 17.68 40.65 -34.71
C LEU A 7 18.12 40.04 -33.36
N ILE A 8 18.14 40.83 -32.30
CA ILE A 8 18.34 40.35 -30.94
C ILE A 8 16.99 39.76 -30.53
N LEU A 9 16.89 38.41 -30.59
CA LEU A 9 15.84 37.67 -29.92
C LEU A 9 16.09 37.81 -28.41
N ALA A 10 15.34 38.68 -27.77
CA ALA A 10 15.26 38.73 -26.31
C ALA A 10 14.56 37.43 -25.84
N VAL A 11 15.36 36.52 -25.38
CA VAL A 11 14.84 35.36 -24.59
C VAL A 11 14.35 35.98 -23.29
N LEU A 12 13.04 36.23 -23.22
CA LEU A 12 12.39 36.57 -21.95
C LEU A 12 12.61 35.38 -21.03
N PRO A 13 13.18 35.59 -19.83
CA PRO A 13 13.24 34.51 -18.86
C PRO A 13 11.79 34.11 -18.54
N LEU A 14 11.47 32.84 -18.70
CA LEU A 14 10.25 32.24 -18.15
C LEU A 14 10.28 32.50 -16.63
N THR A 15 9.69 33.59 -16.20
CA THR A 15 9.48 33.85 -14.77
C THR A 15 8.45 32.82 -14.29
N VAL A 16 8.94 31.78 -13.67
CA VAL A 16 8.09 30.87 -12.90
C VAL A 16 7.49 31.75 -11.80
N THR A 17 6.22 32.09 -11.94
CA THR A 17 5.50 32.83 -10.89
C THR A 17 5.49 31.98 -9.62
N PRO A 18 5.93 32.52 -8.49
CA PRO A 18 5.87 31.74 -7.23
C PRO A 18 4.41 31.40 -6.94
N LEU A 19 4.19 30.16 -6.47
CA LEU A 19 2.87 29.68 -6.08
C LEU A 19 2.23 30.66 -5.10
N GLN A 20 1.02 31.08 -5.39
CA GLN A 20 0.33 32.02 -4.49
C GLN A 20 -0.12 31.30 -3.23
N ALA A 21 -0.20 32.00 -2.09
CA ALA A 21 -0.68 31.42 -0.83
C ALA A 21 -2.09 30.81 -0.96
N GLN A 22 -2.91 31.36 -1.86
CA GLN A 22 -4.23 30.86 -2.18
C GLN A 22 -4.18 29.45 -2.83
N ASP A 23 -3.26 29.23 -3.77
CA ASP A 23 -3.09 27.93 -4.45
C ASP A 23 -2.62 26.86 -3.47
N ILE A 24 -1.73 27.21 -2.55
CA ILE A 24 -1.26 26.31 -1.49
C ILE A 24 -2.41 25.89 -0.56
N ASN A 25 -3.26 26.83 -0.15
CA ASN A 25 -4.42 26.51 0.70
C ASN A 25 -5.44 25.67 -0.04
N GLN A 26 -5.69 25.95 -1.32
CA GLN A 26 -6.56 25.13 -2.17
C GLN A 26 -6.01 23.72 -2.32
N ALA A 27 -4.72 23.54 -2.57
CA ALA A 27 -4.08 22.24 -2.66
C ALA A 27 -4.21 21.44 -1.36
N LYS A 28 -4.00 22.05 -0.19
CA LYS A 28 -4.19 21.40 1.13
C LYS A 28 -5.63 20.89 1.30
N THR A 29 -6.61 21.74 0.97
CA THR A 29 -8.03 21.36 1.04
C THR A 29 -8.34 20.17 0.12
N LEU A 30 -7.82 20.17 -1.10
CA LEU A 30 -8.01 19.08 -2.05
C LEU A 30 -7.32 17.78 -1.58
N VAL A 31 -6.13 17.87 -0.99
CA VAL A 31 -5.43 16.72 -0.37
C VAL A 31 -6.26 16.12 0.77
N GLU A 32 -6.81 16.97 1.64
CA GLU A 32 -7.68 16.53 2.73
C GLU A 32 -8.97 15.85 2.21
N GLN A 33 -9.60 16.44 1.19
CA GLN A 33 -10.77 15.84 0.53
C GLN A 33 -10.44 14.50 -0.10
N ALA A 34 -9.28 14.38 -0.78
CA ALA A 34 -8.81 13.13 -1.35
C ALA A 34 -8.59 12.06 -0.28
N GLN A 35 -7.96 12.43 0.85
CA GLN A 35 -7.70 11.53 1.96
C GLN A 35 -8.99 11.01 2.61
N ASN A 36 -9.98 11.87 2.82
CA ASN A 36 -11.28 11.52 3.40
C ASN A 36 -12.09 10.62 2.47
N ALA A 37 -11.96 10.79 1.16
CA ALA A 37 -12.68 10.01 0.16
C ALA A 37 -11.99 8.68 -0.21
N LEU A 38 -10.72 8.47 0.17
CA LEU A 38 -9.86 7.40 -0.37
C LEU A 38 -10.50 6.01 -0.33
N PHE A 39 -11.11 5.63 0.77
CA PHE A 39 -11.71 4.30 0.94
C PHE A 39 -13.22 4.28 0.66
N SER A 40 -13.91 5.40 0.81
CA SER A 40 -15.35 5.48 0.58
C SER A 40 -15.73 5.75 -0.88
N ASN A 41 -14.92 6.53 -1.59
CA ASN A 41 -15.11 6.86 -3.00
C ASN A 41 -13.74 7.08 -3.70
N PRO A 42 -13.03 6.00 -4.08
CA PRO A 42 -11.70 6.11 -4.70
C PRO A 42 -11.67 6.95 -5.98
N LYS A 43 -12.75 6.97 -6.78
CA LYS A 43 -12.84 7.82 -7.98
C LYS A 43 -12.79 9.30 -7.63
N GLN A 44 -13.48 9.70 -6.59
CA GLN A 44 -13.49 11.08 -6.12
C GLN A 44 -12.15 11.45 -5.46
N ALA A 45 -11.54 10.51 -4.72
CA ALA A 45 -10.21 10.69 -4.16
C ALA A 45 -9.15 10.91 -5.26
N SER A 46 -9.18 10.09 -6.32
CA SER A 46 -8.31 10.24 -7.50
C SER A 46 -8.48 11.63 -8.14
N TYR A 47 -9.72 12.06 -8.33
CA TYR A 47 -10.02 13.39 -8.91
C TYR A 47 -9.45 14.53 -8.07
N TYR A 48 -9.70 14.56 -6.76
CA TYR A 48 -9.19 15.60 -5.88
C TYR A 48 -7.66 15.61 -5.80
N ALA A 49 -7.06 14.43 -5.71
CA ALA A 49 -5.61 14.27 -5.66
C ALA A 49 -4.93 14.77 -6.94
N ALA A 50 -5.50 14.44 -8.11
CA ALA A 50 -5.00 14.92 -9.40
C ALA A 50 -5.11 16.46 -9.51
N GLN A 51 -6.22 17.04 -9.07
CA GLN A 51 -6.39 18.50 -9.04
C GLN A 51 -5.38 19.18 -8.09
N ALA A 52 -5.14 18.61 -6.92
CA ALA A 52 -4.16 19.15 -5.98
C ALA A 52 -2.76 19.15 -6.59
N ALA A 53 -2.35 18.05 -7.24
CA ALA A 53 -1.04 17.95 -7.87
C ALA A 53 -0.87 18.95 -9.03
N ALA A 54 -1.91 19.20 -9.81
CA ALA A 54 -1.88 20.12 -10.95
C ALA A 54 -1.67 21.60 -10.58
N LEU A 55 -1.83 21.96 -9.31
CA LEU A 55 -1.56 23.32 -8.83
C LEU A 55 -0.06 23.63 -8.71
N PHE A 56 0.80 22.62 -8.76
CA PHE A 56 2.24 22.81 -8.55
C PHE A 56 3.00 22.81 -9.88
N PRO A 57 4.01 23.71 -10.02
CA PRO A 57 4.89 23.68 -11.18
C PRO A 57 5.74 22.40 -11.17
N GLU A 58 6.11 21.96 -12.37
CA GLU A 58 6.93 20.76 -12.55
C GLU A 58 8.33 20.91 -11.90
N ASP A 59 8.83 19.79 -11.39
CA ASP A 59 10.21 19.61 -10.92
C ASP A 59 10.67 20.51 -9.76
N GLN A 60 9.75 21.00 -8.94
CA GLN A 60 10.10 21.70 -7.71
C GLN A 60 9.74 20.87 -6.48
N PRO A 61 10.69 20.61 -5.55
CA PRO A 61 10.39 19.88 -4.33
C PRO A 61 9.22 20.50 -3.57
N ASN A 62 8.15 19.71 -3.37
CA ASN A 62 6.95 20.17 -2.68
C ASN A 62 6.26 19.01 -1.98
N GLU A 63 6.13 19.10 -0.66
CA GLU A 63 5.55 18.05 0.16
C GLU A 63 4.06 17.82 -0.12
N ILE A 64 3.30 18.89 -0.37
CA ILE A 64 1.85 18.79 -0.64
C ILE A 64 1.63 18.11 -2.00
N CYS A 65 2.42 18.49 -3.02
CA CYS A 65 2.35 17.85 -4.34
C CYS A 65 2.72 16.37 -4.26
N THR A 66 3.79 16.03 -3.54
CA THR A 66 4.18 14.62 -3.30
C THR A 66 3.06 13.84 -2.62
N GLN A 67 2.43 14.42 -1.58
CA GLN A 67 1.31 13.79 -0.88
C GLN A 67 0.10 13.60 -1.80
N ALA A 68 -0.23 14.60 -2.61
CA ALA A 68 -1.31 14.53 -3.59
C ALA A 68 -1.08 13.37 -4.59
N MET A 69 0.13 13.27 -5.14
CA MET A 69 0.47 12.20 -6.09
C MET A 69 0.45 10.80 -5.45
N ILE A 70 0.88 10.68 -4.20
CA ILE A 70 0.78 9.43 -3.43
C ILE A 70 -0.70 9.04 -3.23
N LEU A 71 -1.56 9.97 -2.84
CA LEU A 71 -2.99 9.72 -2.69
C LEU A 71 -3.64 9.36 -4.03
N HIS A 72 -3.26 10.04 -5.12
CA HIS A 72 -3.70 9.70 -6.46
C HIS A 72 -3.31 8.24 -6.81
N SER A 73 -2.05 7.88 -6.59
CA SER A 73 -1.59 6.49 -6.78
C SER A 73 -2.38 5.48 -5.93
N GLN A 74 -2.65 5.78 -4.66
CA GLN A 74 -3.41 4.90 -3.78
C GLN A 74 -4.87 4.74 -4.24
N ALA A 75 -5.50 5.82 -4.69
CA ALA A 75 -6.84 5.78 -5.25
C ALA A 75 -6.89 4.92 -6.52
N GLU A 76 -5.89 5.06 -7.41
CA GLU A 76 -5.77 4.27 -8.62
C GLU A 76 -5.53 2.78 -8.34
N GLN A 77 -4.79 2.44 -7.26
CA GLN A 77 -4.66 1.04 -6.80
C GLN A 77 -6.02 0.44 -6.40
N LEU A 78 -6.83 1.20 -5.66
CA LEU A 78 -8.18 0.76 -5.27
C LEU A 78 -9.14 0.62 -6.46
N LEU A 79 -8.85 1.31 -7.57
CA LEU A 79 -9.58 1.21 -8.84
C LEU A 79 -9.03 0.12 -9.77
N GLY A 80 -7.93 -0.54 -9.39
CA GLY A 80 -7.26 -1.54 -10.23
C GLY A 80 -6.37 -0.97 -11.33
N ASN A 81 -6.15 0.35 -11.38
CA ASN A 81 -5.36 1.03 -12.40
C ASN A 81 -3.87 1.09 -12.01
N PHE A 82 -3.21 -0.07 -11.93
CA PHE A 82 -1.85 -0.18 -11.40
C PHE A 82 -0.80 0.55 -12.27
N ASP A 83 -0.98 0.60 -13.60
CA ASP A 83 -0.08 1.33 -14.51
C ASP A 83 -0.12 2.85 -14.23
N LEU A 84 -1.30 3.41 -14.02
CA LEU A 84 -1.43 4.82 -13.67
C LEU A 84 -0.91 5.07 -12.24
N SER A 85 -1.13 4.15 -11.33
CA SER A 85 -0.61 4.20 -9.98
C SER A 85 0.91 4.30 -9.95
N ILE A 86 1.62 3.42 -10.68
CA ILE A 86 3.08 3.44 -10.71
C ILE A 86 3.62 4.70 -11.39
N LYS A 87 2.97 5.19 -12.44
CA LYS A 87 3.30 6.46 -13.08
C LYS A 87 3.23 7.61 -12.07
N ASN A 88 2.13 7.72 -11.32
CA ASN A 88 1.95 8.76 -10.32
C ASN A 88 3.04 8.71 -9.23
N LEU A 89 3.53 7.53 -8.85
CA LEU A 89 4.64 7.40 -7.90
C LEU A 89 5.99 7.84 -8.49
N TYR A 90 6.25 7.56 -9.77
CA TYR A 90 7.44 8.10 -10.45
C TYR A 90 7.38 9.63 -10.58
N ASP A 91 6.21 10.17 -10.91
CA ASP A 91 6.02 11.62 -10.94
C ASP A 91 6.19 12.22 -9.54
N ALA A 92 5.66 11.59 -8.48
CA ALA A 92 5.84 12.03 -7.10
C ALA A 92 7.32 12.11 -6.70
N GLN A 93 8.17 11.22 -7.22
CA GLN A 93 9.60 11.21 -6.93
C GLN A 93 10.29 12.53 -7.32
N ARG A 94 9.81 13.21 -8.35
CA ARG A 94 10.36 14.49 -8.85
C ARG A 94 10.13 15.65 -7.86
N TYR A 95 9.13 15.52 -6.99
CA TYR A 95 8.74 16.55 -6.01
C TYR A 95 9.27 16.28 -4.59
N ILE A 96 9.92 15.15 -4.37
CA ILE A 96 10.51 14.83 -3.07
C ILE A 96 11.78 15.67 -2.86
N ASN A 97 11.86 16.32 -1.69
CA ASN A 97 13.12 16.91 -1.26
C ASN A 97 14.16 15.78 -1.04
N PRO A 98 15.30 15.79 -1.76
CA PRO A 98 16.33 14.73 -1.63
C PRO A 98 16.84 14.53 -0.19
N ALA A 99 16.76 15.53 0.66
CA ALA A 99 17.10 15.44 2.08
C ALA A 99 16.04 14.69 2.91
N ASN A 100 14.80 14.56 2.42
CA ASN A 100 13.73 13.85 3.12
C ASN A 100 13.81 12.32 2.87
N LYS A 101 14.79 11.69 3.52
CA LYS A 101 15.03 10.24 3.40
C LYS A 101 13.79 9.40 3.75
N ARG A 102 12.99 9.81 4.74
CA ARG A 102 11.78 9.10 5.14
C ARG A 102 10.77 9.03 4.00
N GLN A 103 10.50 10.15 3.35
CA GLN A 103 9.56 10.25 2.24
C GLN A 103 10.04 9.44 1.02
N THR A 104 11.35 9.49 0.74
CA THR A 104 11.98 8.63 -0.29
C THR A 104 11.77 7.14 -0.02
N ALA A 105 11.97 6.71 1.24
CA ALA A 105 11.75 5.31 1.61
C ALA A 105 10.28 4.88 1.49
N GLN A 106 9.35 5.74 1.92
CA GLN A 106 7.91 5.50 1.76
C GLN A 106 7.54 5.34 0.30
N LEU A 107 8.08 6.17 -0.58
CA LEU A 107 7.82 6.09 -2.02
C LEU A 107 8.33 4.77 -2.60
N TYR A 108 9.56 4.34 -2.26
CA TYR A 108 10.08 3.05 -2.71
C TYR A 108 9.24 1.87 -2.21
N SER A 109 8.77 1.90 -0.96
CA SER A 109 7.88 0.87 -0.42
C SER A 109 6.55 0.81 -1.19
N LEU A 110 5.94 1.97 -1.49
CA LEU A 110 4.72 2.05 -2.28
C LEU A 110 4.92 1.54 -3.71
N MET A 111 6.00 1.95 -4.37
CA MET A 111 6.35 1.44 -5.71
C MET A 111 6.53 -0.07 -5.70
N GLY A 112 7.25 -0.61 -4.70
CA GLY A 112 7.45 -2.05 -4.55
C GLY A 112 6.14 -2.82 -4.44
N ARG A 113 5.17 -2.29 -3.71
CA ARG A 113 3.82 -2.85 -3.59
C ARG A 113 3.06 -2.83 -4.92
N VAL A 114 3.13 -1.74 -5.68
CA VAL A 114 2.47 -1.66 -6.99
C VAL A 114 3.09 -2.65 -7.97
N TYR A 115 4.43 -2.77 -8.01
CA TYR A 115 5.09 -3.79 -8.84
C TYR A 115 4.70 -5.21 -8.46
N SER A 116 4.52 -5.49 -7.17
CA SER A 116 3.98 -6.78 -6.71
C SER A 116 2.57 -7.04 -7.26
N LYS A 117 1.70 -6.03 -7.32
CA LYS A 117 0.36 -6.14 -7.93
C LYS A 117 0.39 -6.30 -9.45
N LEU A 118 1.41 -5.75 -10.12
CA LEU A 118 1.66 -5.93 -11.54
C LEU A 118 2.32 -7.30 -11.88
N GLY A 119 2.67 -8.10 -10.86
CA GLY A 119 3.33 -9.40 -11.04
C GLY A 119 4.85 -9.32 -11.22
N ASP A 120 5.45 -8.13 -11.22
CA ASP A 120 6.91 -7.96 -11.23
C ASP A 120 7.47 -8.00 -9.82
N TYR A 121 7.46 -9.20 -9.22
CA TYR A 121 7.89 -9.42 -7.85
C TYR A 121 9.38 -9.09 -7.64
N ASN A 122 10.23 -9.35 -8.62
CA ASN A 122 11.65 -9.04 -8.53
C ASN A 122 11.91 -7.54 -8.41
N LYS A 123 11.23 -6.74 -9.23
CA LYS A 123 11.31 -5.28 -9.14
C LYS A 123 10.70 -4.77 -7.83
N GLY A 124 9.61 -5.37 -7.40
CA GLY A 124 9.00 -5.11 -6.10
C GLY A 124 9.97 -5.33 -4.94
N ILE A 125 10.69 -6.45 -4.94
CA ILE A 125 11.71 -6.78 -3.93
C ILE A 125 12.87 -5.78 -3.97
N GLU A 126 13.40 -5.43 -5.16
CA GLU A 126 14.48 -4.44 -5.30
C GLU A 126 14.11 -3.10 -4.64
N LEU A 127 12.92 -2.59 -4.93
CA LEU A 127 12.43 -1.33 -4.38
C LEU A 127 12.17 -1.42 -2.87
N ASN A 128 11.61 -2.52 -2.42
CA ASN A 128 11.41 -2.80 -1.00
C ASN A 128 12.74 -2.87 -0.23
N ASP A 129 13.81 -3.40 -0.84
CA ASP A 129 15.17 -3.40 -0.25
C ASP A 129 15.72 -1.98 -0.08
N LYS A 130 15.53 -1.12 -1.08
CA LYS A 130 15.91 0.31 -0.98
C LYS A 130 15.18 0.99 0.18
N ALA A 131 13.85 0.79 0.27
CA ALA A 131 13.05 1.32 1.36
C ALA A 131 13.52 0.81 2.72
N THR A 132 13.70 -0.50 2.85
CA THR A 132 14.15 -1.16 4.09
C THR A 132 15.51 -0.63 4.56
N SER A 133 16.45 -0.43 3.64
CA SER A 133 17.79 0.11 3.96
C SER A 133 17.69 1.51 4.57
N ILE A 134 16.87 2.37 3.96
CA ILE A 134 16.68 3.74 4.44
C ILE A 134 15.94 3.74 5.78
N PHE A 135 14.83 2.99 5.95
CA PHE A 135 14.11 2.91 7.21
C PHE A 135 14.99 2.39 8.35
N LYS A 136 15.87 1.42 8.10
CA LYS A 136 16.88 0.97 9.07
C LYS A 136 17.81 2.10 9.48
N SER A 137 18.31 2.88 8.53
CA SER A 137 19.20 4.02 8.81
C SER A 137 18.52 5.12 9.64
N LEU A 138 17.19 5.19 9.56
CA LEU A 138 16.35 6.14 10.33
C LEU A 138 15.89 5.57 11.69
N GLY A 139 16.21 4.31 12.02
CA GLY A 139 15.71 3.64 13.21
C GLY A 139 14.19 3.37 13.21
N ASP A 140 13.55 3.43 12.03
CA ASP A 140 12.11 3.22 11.86
C ASP A 140 11.76 1.74 11.75
N SER A 141 11.75 1.08 12.90
CA SER A 141 11.49 -0.36 12.98
C SER A 141 10.07 -0.74 12.52
N ALA A 142 9.09 0.15 12.70
CA ALA A 142 7.71 -0.12 12.25
C ALA A 142 7.64 -0.23 10.71
N SER A 143 8.23 0.74 10.01
CA SER A 143 8.29 0.69 8.55
C SER A 143 9.13 -0.48 8.04
N VAL A 144 10.22 -0.85 8.75
CA VAL A 144 11.01 -2.06 8.44
C VAL A 144 10.16 -3.32 8.55
N ALA A 145 9.32 -3.44 9.59
CA ALA A 145 8.41 -4.58 9.73
C ALA A 145 7.39 -4.65 8.58
N GLY A 146 6.83 -3.51 8.18
CA GLY A 146 5.96 -3.43 7.00
C GLY A 146 6.65 -3.91 5.72
N CYS A 147 7.89 -3.44 5.47
CA CYS A 147 8.69 -3.90 4.34
C CYS A 147 8.95 -5.41 4.38
N TYR A 148 9.26 -5.97 5.56
CA TYR A 148 9.46 -7.42 5.71
C TYR A 148 8.18 -8.21 5.44
N ASN A 149 7.03 -7.72 5.88
CA ASN A 149 5.75 -8.36 5.57
C ASN A 149 5.48 -8.40 4.06
N GLU A 150 5.60 -7.28 3.37
CA GLU A 150 5.42 -7.21 1.91
C GLU A 150 6.42 -8.10 1.17
N ARG A 151 7.68 -8.12 1.62
CA ARG A 151 8.71 -8.97 1.05
C ARG A 151 8.41 -10.45 1.24
N GLY A 152 7.89 -10.83 2.41
CA GLY A 152 7.42 -12.20 2.64
C GLY A 152 6.34 -12.61 1.66
N VAL A 153 5.37 -11.74 1.39
CA VAL A 153 4.31 -11.98 0.40
C VAL A 153 4.89 -12.13 -1.00
N MET A 154 5.81 -11.25 -1.42
CA MET A 154 6.43 -11.33 -2.76
C MET A 154 7.24 -12.62 -2.95
N HIS A 155 8.03 -13.06 -1.94
CA HIS A 155 8.74 -14.35 -2.00
C HIS A 155 7.79 -15.54 -2.08
N TYR A 156 6.63 -15.46 -1.42
CA TYR A 156 5.63 -16.51 -1.58
C TYR A 156 5.11 -16.59 -3.01
N LEU A 157 4.79 -15.46 -3.62
CA LEU A 157 4.31 -15.42 -5.01
C LEU A 157 5.38 -15.88 -6.03
N LEU A 158 6.64 -16.00 -5.57
CA LEU A 158 7.75 -16.62 -6.30
C LEU A 158 7.99 -18.09 -5.91
N ASP A 159 7.08 -18.72 -5.13
CA ASP A 159 7.22 -20.07 -4.59
C ASP A 159 8.46 -20.28 -3.67
N GLU A 160 9.03 -19.19 -3.17
CA GLU A 160 10.19 -19.21 -2.27
C GLU A 160 9.76 -19.27 -0.79
N PHE A 161 8.99 -20.28 -0.42
CA PHE A 161 8.26 -20.40 0.85
C PHE A 161 9.13 -20.27 2.10
N VAL A 162 10.33 -20.85 2.11
CA VAL A 162 11.26 -20.77 3.25
C VAL A 162 11.75 -19.33 3.47
N VAL A 163 11.97 -18.59 2.39
CA VAL A 163 12.40 -17.19 2.44
C VAL A 163 11.24 -16.31 2.90
N ALA A 164 10.05 -16.56 2.36
CA ALA A 164 8.82 -15.88 2.72
C ALA A 164 8.55 -15.97 4.23
N GLU A 165 8.58 -17.18 4.79
CA GLU A 165 8.38 -17.41 6.22
C GLU A 165 9.38 -16.62 7.08
N LYS A 166 10.67 -16.63 6.73
CA LYS A 166 11.69 -15.88 7.47
C LYS A 166 11.40 -14.38 7.55
N PHE A 167 10.95 -13.79 6.45
CA PHE A 167 10.62 -12.36 6.45
C PHE A 167 9.37 -12.06 7.27
N LEU A 168 8.33 -12.88 7.17
CA LEU A 168 7.11 -12.72 7.95
C LEU A 168 7.35 -12.91 9.46
N GLN A 169 8.17 -13.87 9.85
CA GLN A 169 8.57 -14.07 11.25
C GLN A 169 9.36 -12.85 11.80
N ARG A 170 10.25 -12.26 11.00
CA ARG A 170 10.94 -11.02 11.38
C ARG A 170 9.97 -9.86 11.56
N ALA A 171 9.01 -9.70 10.63
CA ALA A 171 7.98 -8.68 10.75
C ALA A 171 7.16 -8.87 12.03
N LEU A 172 6.68 -10.09 12.29
CA LEU A 172 5.91 -10.42 13.48
C LEU A 172 6.70 -10.14 14.77
N THR A 173 7.98 -10.50 14.82
CA THR A 173 8.85 -10.24 15.98
C THR A 173 8.93 -8.76 16.30
N ILE A 174 9.14 -7.91 15.28
CA ILE A 174 9.21 -6.46 15.46
C ILE A 174 7.84 -5.90 15.91
N ASN A 175 6.75 -6.31 15.27
CA ASN A 175 5.42 -5.83 15.59
C ASN A 175 4.96 -6.24 16.99
N ARG A 176 5.32 -7.46 17.45
CA ARG A 176 5.08 -7.91 18.84
C ARG A 176 5.86 -7.06 19.84
N ALA A 177 7.14 -6.75 19.55
CA ALA A 177 7.96 -5.88 20.42
C ALA A 177 7.37 -4.47 20.53
N GLN A 178 6.73 -3.97 19.47
CA GLN A 178 6.09 -2.65 19.45
C GLN A 178 4.63 -2.68 19.91
N ARG A 179 4.05 -3.83 20.19
CA ARG A 179 2.63 -4.04 20.54
C ARG A 179 1.68 -3.49 19.46
N ASN A 180 2.07 -3.54 18.20
CA ASN A 180 1.24 -3.10 17.07
C ASN A 180 0.25 -4.21 16.70
N LEU A 181 -0.89 -4.25 17.39
CA LEU A 181 -1.89 -5.32 17.28
C LEU A 181 -2.40 -5.50 15.85
N LYS A 182 -2.64 -4.41 15.12
CA LYS A 182 -3.11 -4.49 13.72
C LYS A 182 -2.12 -5.24 12.84
N GLU A 183 -0.85 -4.85 12.89
CA GLU A 183 0.18 -5.47 12.07
C GLU A 183 0.52 -6.89 12.54
N ILE A 184 0.38 -7.18 13.85
CA ILE A 184 0.49 -8.55 14.37
C ILE A 184 -0.57 -9.44 13.70
N ALA A 185 -1.84 -9.01 13.69
CA ALA A 185 -2.92 -9.80 13.07
C ALA A 185 -2.68 -10.01 11.56
N THR A 186 -2.20 -8.97 10.85
CA THR A 186 -1.83 -9.07 9.44
C THR A 186 -0.70 -10.08 9.21
N ASN A 187 0.37 -10.04 10.03
CA ASN A 187 1.48 -10.98 9.91
C ASN A 187 1.06 -12.42 10.22
N LEU A 188 0.20 -12.63 11.22
CA LEU A 188 -0.33 -13.96 11.56
C LEU A 188 -1.18 -14.52 10.43
N ASN A 189 -2.05 -13.70 9.84
CA ASN A 189 -2.87 -14.07 8.70
C ASN A 189 -2.00 -14.44 7.47
N ASN A 190 -0.94 -13.70 7.22
CA ASN A 190 0.00 -14.04 6.15
C ASN A 190 0.78 -15.32 6.47
N LEU A 191 1.28 -15.49 7.70
CA LEU A 191 2.02 -16.68 8.10
C LEU A 191 1.21 -17.97 8.01
N CYS A 192 -0.11 -17.93 8.20
CA CYS A 192 -0.93 -19.14 8.08
C CYS A 192 -0.93 -19.73 6.67
N LEU A 193 -0.61 -18.94 5.65
CA LEU A 193 -0.55 -19.42 4.27
C LEU A 193 0.69 -20.28 4.02
N TYR A 194 1.75 -20.17 4.83
CA TYR A 194 3.08 -20.77 4.59
C TYR A 194 3.44 -21.93 5.49
N GLN A 195 2.74 -22.11 6.60
CA GLN A 195 2.98 -23.23 7.49
C GLN A 195 2.52 -24.53 6.84
N GLY A 196 3.32 -25.61 6.91
CA GLY A 196 2.94 -26.93 6.39
C GLY A 196 1.92 -27.66 7.28
N ASP A 197 1.89 -27.33 8.58
CA ASP A 197 1.04 -27.96 9.59
C ASP A 197 -0.29 -27.23 9.74
N THR A 198 -1.39 -27.94 9.46
CA THR A 198 -2.76 -27.41 9.54
C THR A 198 -3.12 -26.92 10.95
N GLU A 199 -2.67 -27.59 12.02
CA GLU A 199 -2.96 -27.17 13.38
C GLU A 199 -2.27 -25.83 13.70
N LYS A 200 -1.02 -25.66 13.26
CA LYS A 200 -0.30 -24.38 13.40
C LYS A 200 -0.98 -23.27 12.60
N LYS A 201 -1.41 -23.54 11.36
CA LYS A 201 -2.16 -22.59 10.55
C LYS A 201 -3.40 -22.11 11.28
N LEU A 202 -4.21 -23.04 11.76
CA LEU A 202 -5.44 -22.72 12.49
C LEU A 202 -5.16 -21.93 13.79
N SER A 203 -4.10 -22.26 14.51
CA SER A 203 -3.67 -21.50 15.70
C SER A 203 -3.32 -20.06 15.37
N LEU A 204 -2.56 -19.80 14.28
CA LEU A 204 -2.22 -18.45 13.83
C LEU A 204 -3.48 -17.66 13.45
N ILE A 205 -4.41 -18.29 12.72
CA ILE A 205 -5.67 -17.65 12.32
C ILE A 205 -6.52 -17.31 13.55
N GLN A 206 -6.60 -18.22 14.54
CA GLN A 206 -7.35 -17.97 15.78
C GLN A 206 -6.77 -16.79 16.57
N GLU A 207 -5.43 -16.68 16.69
CA GLU A 207 -4.78 -15.53 17.31
C GLU A 207 -5.12 -14.23 16.55
N ALA A 208 -5.07 -14.25 15.21
CA ALA A 208 -5.43 -13.10 14.38
C ALA A 208 -6.90 -12.70 14.57
N ILE A 209 -7.83 -13.66 14.60
CA ILE A 209 -9.26 -13.42 14.86
C ILE A 209 -9.47 -12.77 16.23
N ALA A 210 -8.80 -13.26 17.28
CA ALA A 210 -8.92 -12.70 18.62
C ALA A 210 -8.49 -11.23 18.65
N ILE A 211 -7.38 -10.90 17.99
CA ILE A 211 -6.90 -9.53 17.88
C ILE A 211 -7.89 -8.67 17.07
N ASN A 212 -8.33 -9.13 15.89
CA ASN A 212 -9.20 -8.37 15.01
C ASN A 212 -10.60 -8.15 15.61
N LYS A 213 -11.10 -9.07 16.45
CA LYS A 213 -12.32 -8.83 17.26
C LYS A 213 -12.15 -7.67 18.22
N ASN A 214 -11.02 -7.59 18.93
CA ASN A 214 -10.74 -6.49 19.85
C ASN A 214 -10.57 -5.15 19.13
N LEU A 215 -10.17 -5.16 17.85
CA LEU A 215 -9.99 -3.97 17.02
C LEU A 215 -11.25 -3.61 16.22
N ASP A 216 -12.31 -4.39 16.29
CA ASP A 216 -13.51 -4.30 15.42
C ASP A 216 -13.16 -4.25 13.91
N ALA A 217 -12.13 -4.99 13.50
CA ALA A 217 -11.60 -4.99 12.15
C ALA A 217 -12.41 -5.93 11.24
N GLN A 218 -13.61 -5.51 10.84
CA GLN A 218 -14.62 -6.33 10.13
C GLN A 218 -14.05 -6.96 8.84
N TRP A 219 -13.33 -6.19 8.00
CA TRP A 219 -12.68 -6.70 6.80
C TRP A 219 -11.71 -7.85 7.12
N SER A 220 -10.80 -7.61 8.06
CA SER A 220 -9.79 -8.59 8.44
C SER A 220 -10.40 -9.84 9.09
N LEU A 221 -11.53 -9.68 9.79
CA LEU A 221 -12.29 -10.83 10.31
C LEU A 221 -12.85 -11.68 9.17
N GLY A 222 -13.39 -11.06 8.12
CA GLY A 222 -13.83 -11.76 6.91
C GLY A 222 -12.70 -12.57 6.27
N GLU A 223 -11.54 -11.94 6.05
CA GLU A 223 -10.35 -12.63 5.52
C GLU A 223 -9.87 -13.78 6.39
N ASN A 224 -9.82 -13.59 7.72
CA ASN A 224 -9.39 -14.64 8.64
C ASN A 224 -10.34 -15.84 8.63
N TYR A 225 -11.65 -15.62 8.65
CA TYR A 225 -12.64 -16.70 8.58
C TYR A 225 -12.62 -17.40 7.22
N ASN A 226 -12.39 -16.68 6.11
CA ASN A 226 -12.19 -17.26 4.79
C ASN A 226 -10.98 -18.19 4.78
N ASN A 227 -9.83 -17.72 5.27
CA ASN A 227 -8.62 -18.55 5.39
C ASN A 227 -8.83 -19.76 6.31
N MET A 228 -9.57 -19.63 7.42
CA MET A 228 -9.93 -20.72 8.30
C MET A 228 -10.79 -21.77 7.56
N GLY A 229 -11.78 -21.33 6.80
CA GLY A 229 -12.63 -22.19 5.99
C GLY A 229 -11.83 -22.99 4.95
N LYS A 230 -10.91 -22.31 4.25
CA LYS A 230 -9.98 -22.97 3.30
C LYS A 230 -9.14 -24.07 4.00
N GLN A 231 -8.60 -23.79 5.20
CA GLN A 231 -7.83 -24.80 5.94
C GLN A 231 -8.67 -26.01 6.36
N TYR A 232 -9.90 -25.79 6.81
CA TYR A 232 -10.81 -26.88 7.15
C TYR A 232 -11.23 -27.67 5.90
N TYR A 233 -11.46 -27.01 4.76
CA TYR A 233 -11.81 -27.67 3.50
C TYR A 233 -10.70 -28.60 3.02
N PHE A 234 -9.44 -28.11 2.97
CA PHE A 234 -8.29 -28.94 2.60
C PHE A 234 -8.00 -30.05 3.62
N GLY A 235 -8.43 -29.88 4.87
CA GLY A 235 -8.38 -30.91 5.91
C GLY A 235 -9.59 -31.84 5.93
N GLU A 236 -10.45 -31.82 4.89
CA GLU A 236 -11.66 -32.64 4.74
C GLU A 236 -12.69 -32.47 5.88
N GLN A 237 -12.59 -31.37 6.65
CA GLN A 237 -13.52 -31.05 7.73
C GLN A 237 -14.65 -30.14 7.22
N TYR A 238 -15.43 -30.63 6.26
CA TYR A 238 -16.37 -29.81 5.47
C TYR A 238 -17.43 -29.07 6.31
N SER A 239 -17.92 -29.64 7.39
CA SER A 239 -18.89 -28.96 8.28
C SER A 239 -18.29 -27.73 8.94
N LYS A 240 -17.02 -27.81 9.38
CA LYS A 240 -16.30 -26.67 9.97
C LYS A 240 -15.90 -25.65 8.91
N ALA A 241 -15.56 -26.12 7.70
CA ALA A 241 -15.29 -25.25 6.57
C ALA A 241 -16.51 -24.37 6.25
N LEU A 242 -17.69 -24.99 6.12
CA LEU A 242 -18.93 -24.28 5.85
C LEU A 242 -19.25 -23.24 6.94
N GLU A 243 -19.13 -23.62 8.24
CA GLU A 243 -19.34 -22.68 9.35
C GLU A 243 -18.39 -21.47 9.29
N ALA A 244 -17.11 -21.71 9.00
CA ALA A 244 -16.13 -20.64 8.90
C ALA A 244 -16.40 -19.73 7.68
N LEU A 245 -16.68 -20.32 6.51
CA LEU A 245 -17.00 -19.57 5.30
C LEU A 245 -18.28 -18.75 5.45
N GLN A 246 -19.29 -19.28 6.14
CA GLN A 246 -20.50 -18.53 6.43
C GLN A 246 -20.22 -17.30 7.30
N LYS A 247 -19.37 -17.40 8.30
CA LYS A 247 -18.92 -16.23 9.09
C LYS A 247 -18.17 -15.23 8.23
N ALA A 248 -17.30 -15.71 7.33
CA ALA A 248 -16.60 -14.83 6.38
C ALA A 248 -17.59 -14.04 5.52
N TYR A 249 -18.59 -14.72 4.98
CA TYR A 249 -19.68 -14.11 4.21
C TYR A 249 -20.46 -13.06 5.02
N GLU A 250 -20.84 -13.36 6.28
CA GLU A 250 -21.55 -12.42 7.13
C GLU A 250 -20.75 -11.12 7.34
N TYR A 251 -19.44 -11.24 7.66
CA TYR A 251 -18.58 -10.06 7.78
C TYR A 251 -18.46 -9.29 6.46
N ALA A 252 -18.24 -9.97 5.35
CA ALA A 252 -18.10 -9.36 4.03
C ALA A 252 -19.41 -8.65 3.59
N HIS A 253 -20.54 -9.28 3.82
CA HIS A 253 -21.87 -8.74 3.48
C HIS A 253 -22.18 -7.48 4.29
N ASN A 254 -21.90 -7.49 5.60
CA ASN A 254 -22.17 -6.37 6.49
C ASN A 254 -21.42 -5.09 6.09
N ILE A 255 -20.24 -5.23 5.50
CA ILE A 255 -19.42 -4.08 5.04
C ILE A 255 -19.52 -3.84 3.52
N GLY A 256 -20.31 -4.63 2.81
CA GLY A 256 -20.46 -4.52 1.35
C GLY A 256 -19.22 -4.91 0.55
N ALA A 257 -18.34 -5.77 1.11
CA ALA A 257 -17.08 -6.19 0.51
C ALA A 257 -17.28 -7.28 -0.55
N LYS A 258 -17.58 -6.88 -1.79
CA LYS A 258 -17.87 -7.79 -2.89
C LYS A 258 -16.74 -8.78 -3.19
N GLU A 259 -15.48 -8.37 -3.05
CA GLU A 259 -14.31 -9.21 -3.30
C GLU A 259 -14.28 -10.42 -2.34
N LEU A 260 -14.50 -10.20 -1.05
CA LEU A 260 -14.57 -11.27 -0.06
C LEU A 260 -15.81 -12.17 -0.25
N ILE A 261 -16.88 -11.64 -0.83
CA ILE A 261 -18.09 -12.41 -1.14
C ILE A 261 -17.81 -13.37 -2.31
N CYS A 262 -17.05 -12.97 -3.32
CA CYS A 262 -16.67 -13.85 -4.43
C CYS A 262 -15.89 -15.06 -3.94
N ASP A 263 -14.93 -14.88 -3.04
CA ASP A 263 -14.16 -15.99 -2.45
C ASP A 263 -15.04 -17.06 -1.77
N TYR A 264 -16.17 -16.66 -1.19
CA TYR A 264 -17.12 -17.60 -0.55
C TYR A 264 -17.74 -18.60 -1.54
N TYR A 265 -17.96 -18.18 -2.79
CA TYR A 265 -18.61 -19.04 -3.80
C TYR A 265 -17.63 -19.94 -4.57
N GLU A 266 -16.33 -19.84 -4.32
CA GLU A 266 -15.30 -20.67 -4.96
C GLU A 266 -15.10 -22.03 -4.26
N TYR A 267 -15.54 -22.19 -3.02
CA TYR A 267 -15.37 -23.36 -2.17
C TYR A 267 -16.71 -23.91 -1.68
#